data_5f885928524d20bc732672b7941d2f19
#
_entry.id   5f885928524d20bc732672b7941d2f19
#
_cell.length_a   1.000
_cell.length_b   1.000
_cell.length_c   1.000
_cell.angle_alpha   90.00
_cell.angle_beta   90.00
_cell.angle_gamma   90.00
#
_symmetry.space_group_name_H-M   'P 1'
#
loop_
_entity.id
_entity.type
_entity.pdbx_description
1 polymer ?
#
loop_
_entity_poly.entity_id
_entity_poly.type
_entity_poly.pdbx_seq_one_letter_code
_entity_poly.pdbx_strand_id
1 'polypeptide(L)'
;MPSDAKKKREAKKKEALKSRNQPKKAVKNETNGDTQEIIENGDAAELNGINGNDISDAERELIRRLEEDMRLNAAARACTGVLAVHPRSRDVKIDNLSITFHGVEILTDTKLELNCGRRYGLIGLNGSGKSTLLSAVGRREVPIQSQLDIYHLTREIAPSEKTALQAVLDVDEERKQLEKLAEELAHLEDDEAQEQLLDVYDRLDDICADKAQMKAAYILHGLGFTPAMQTKKCKDFSGGWRMRIALARALYVRPHVLLLDEPTNHLDLDACVWLEEELKTYKRILVIISHSQDFLNGVCTNIIHLDNKQLKYYGGNYDAFVKTRIELLENQMKRYNWEQSQIAHMKNYIARFGHGSAKLARQAQSKEKTLGKMVAAGLTEKVVGDKTVQFYFPSCGPIPPPVIMVQNVSFRYSDDGAWIYKDLEFGIDLDTRVALVGPNGAGKSTLLKLLCGEVSGAPPLRRLPSA
;
A
#
# COMPACT_ATOMS: atom_id res chain seq x y z
N MET A 1 -54.87 36.64 13.91
CA MET A 1 -53.87 37.75 14.02
C MET A 1 -52.63 37.18 14.64
N PRO A 2 -51.46 37.13 14.02
CA PRO A 2 -50.26 36.62 14.66
C PRO A 2 -49.70 37.66 15.65
N SER A 3 -49.33 37.18 16.83
CA SER A 3 -48.88 37.99 17.96
C SER A 3 -47.61 38.78 17.66
N ASP A 4 -47.46 39.96 18.25
CA ASP A 4 -46.35 40.90 18.05
C ASP A 4 -44.96 40.32 18.31
N ALA A 5 -44.87 39.23 19.08
CA ALA A 5 -43.63 38.50 19.31
C ALA A 5 -43.10 37.79 18.05
N LYS A 6 -43.99 37.36 17.14
CA LYS A 6 -43.61 36.68 15.88
C LYS A 6 -43.06 37.70 14.87
N LYS A 7 -43.66 38.90 14.82
CA LYS A 7 -43.18 39.99 13.96
C LYS A 7 -41.81 40.53 14.40
N LYS A 8 -41.55 40.61 15.71
CA LYS A 8 -40.24 40.99 16.23
C LYS A 8 -39.13 39.98 15.94
N ARG A 9 -39.44 38.66 15.92
CA ARG A 9 -38.48 37.63 15.55
C ARG A 9 -38.17 37.60 14.05
N GLU A 10 -39.14 37.88 13.19
CA GLU A 10 -38.93 37.98 11.74
C GLU A 10 -38.18 39.25 11.34
N ALA A 11 -38.39 40.38 12.04
CA ALA A 11 -37.62 41.58 11.81
C ALA A 11 -36.15 41.43 12.19
N LYS A 12 -35.82 40.82 13.35
CA LYS A 12 -34.43 40.49 13.75
C LYS A 12 -33.73 39.54 12.79
N LYS A 13 -34.48 38.58 12.19
CA LYS A 13 -33.93 37.65 11.21
C LYS A 13 -33.62 38.33 9.87
N LYS A 14 -34.41 39.32 9.47
CA LYS A 14 -34.14 40.14 8.27
C LYS A 14 -32.98 41.11 8.43
N GLU A 15 -32.76 41.67 9.62
CA GLU A 15 -31.61 42.52 9.93
C GLU A 15 -30.29 41.73 9.96
N ALA A 16 -30.30 40.54 10.54
CA ALA A 16 -29.13 39.63 10.54
C ALA A 16 -28.73 39.15 9.15
N LEU A 17 -29.71 39.03 8.22
CA LEU A 17 -29.44 38.66 6.81
C LEU A 17 -28.91 39.86 5.99
N LYS A 18 -29.25 41.11 6.35
CA LYS A 18 -28.73 42.29 5.66
C LYS A 18 -27.30 42.64 6.04
N SER A 19 -26.87 42.34 7.28
CA SER A 19 -25.49 42.57 7.72
C SER A 19 -24.46 41.56 7.13
N ARG A 20 -24.94 40.47 6.51
CA ARG A 20 -24.12 39.39 5.93
C ARG A 20 -23.75 39.61 4.46
N ASN A 21 -24.35 40.59 3.79
CA ASN A 21 -24.21 40.87 2.35
C ASN A 21 -23.59 42.19 1.98
N GLN A 22 -22.65 42.72 2.79
CA GLN A 22 -21.83 43.84 2.34
C GLN A 22 -20.44 43.36 1.92
N PRO A 23 -19.97 43.66 0.68
CA PRO A 23 -18.64 43.30 0.22
C PRO A 23 -17.60 44.17 0.95
N LYS A 24 -16.68 43.50 1.65
CA LYS A 24 -15.51 44.19 2.24
C LYS A 24 -14.58 44.65 1.09
N LYS A 25 -14.37 45.94 1.01
CA LYS A 25 -13.40 46.58 0.15
C LYS A 25 -12.00 46.05 0.40
N ALA A 26 -11.31 45.70 -0.70
CA ALA A 26 -9.91 45.35 -0.73
C ALA A 26 -9.02 46.50 -0.23
N VAL A 27 -8.22 46.25 0.77
CA VAL A 27 -7.05 47.07 1.10
C VAL A 27 -5.84 46.34 0.51
N LYS A 28 -5.22 46.99 -0.48
CA LYS A 28 -3.89 46.64 -0.96
C LYS A 28 -2.89 46.99 0.15
N ASN A 29 -2.12 46.00 0.58
CA ASN A 29 -0.82 46.24 1.18
C ASN A 29 0.17 45.23 0.55
N GLU A 30 1.09 45.80 -0.17
CA GLU A 30 2.35 45.20 -0.59
C GLU A 30 3.19 44.95 0.66
N THR A 31 3.60 43.70 0.86
CA THR A 31 4.88 43.41 1.52
C THR A 31 5.37 42.03 1.04
N ASN A 32 6.54 42.10 0.45
CA ASN A 32 7.42 41.00 0.12
C ASN A 32 7.80 40.21 1.37
N GLY A 33 8.05 38.92 1.18
CA GLY A 33 8.89 38.14 2.07
C GLY A 33 8.18 36.96 2.73
N ASP A 34 8.79 35.80 2.53
CA ASP A 34 8.65 34.61 3.35
C ASP A 34 7.42 33.72 3.16
N THR A 35 7.47 32.99 2.04
CA THR A 35 6.79 31.69 1.92
C THR A 35 7.83 30.59 1.65
N GLN A 36 8.70 30.37 2.61
CA GLN A 36 9.63 29.25 2.65
C GLN A 36 9.82 28.83 4.11
N GLU A 37 8.84 28.17 4.71
CA GLU A 37 9.03 27.47 5.99
C GLU A 37 7.73 26.80 6.44
N ILE A 38 7.15 25.89 5.69
CA ILE A 38 6.14 24.92 6.20
C ILE A 38 6.15 23.61 5.35
N ILE A 39 7.31 23.13 4.90
CA ILE A 39 7.43 21.80 4.25
C ILE A 39 8.56 20.96 4.85
N GLU A 40 9.04 21.28 6.05
CA GLU A 40 10.21 20.55 6.59
C GLU A 40 9.94 19.56 7.73
N ASN A 41 8.72 19.27 8.13
CA ASN A 41 8.50 18.49 9.37
C ASN A 41 7.83 17.10 9.17
N GLY A 42 7.87 16.50 7.98
CA GLY A 42 7.32 15.13 7.79
C GLY A 42 8.37 14.04 7.58
N ASP A 43 9.43 14.34 6.85
CA ASP A 43 10.43 13.34 6.44
C ASP A 43 11.81 13.52 7.12
N ALA A 44 12.06 14.66 7.76
CA ALA A 44 13.32 14.92 8.44
C ALA A 44 13.44 14.22 9.82
N ALA A 45 12.33 13.84 10.43
CA ALA A 45 12.34 13.18 11.74
C ALA A 45 12.86 11.74 11.69
N GLU A 46 12.72 11.03 10.53
CA GLU A 46 13.28 9.68 10.39
C GLU A 46 14.80 9.64 10.16
N LEU A 47 15.42 10.76 9.77
CA LEU A 47 16.85 10.83 9.44
C LEU A 47 17.71 11.47 10.55
N ASN A 48 17.13 12.25 11.46
CA ASN A 48 17.87 12.90 12.53
C ASN A 48 18.25 11.99 13.72
N GLY A 49 17.84 10.72 13.72
CA GLY A 49 18.27 9.74 14.72
C GLY A 49 19.62 9.07 14.43
N ILE A 50 20.26 9.40 13.32
CA ILE A 50 21.57 8.85 12.97
C ILE A 50 22.65 9.86 13.36
N ASN A 51 23.35 9.60 14.46
CA ASN A 51 24.56 10.33 14.80
C ASN A 51 25.54 10.25 13.62
N GLY A 52 25.88 11.42 13.04
CA GLY A 52 26.53 11.57 11.75
C GLY A 52 27.96 11.04 11.60
N ASN A 53 28.46 10.21 12.52
CA ASN A 53 29.86 9.75 12.50
C ASN A 53 30.08 8.31 12.00
N ASP A 54 29.01 7.52 11.76
CA ASP A 54 29.15 6.08 11.50
C ASP A 54 28.75 5.64 10.08
N ILE A 55 28.45 6.58 9.18
CA ILE A 55 28.01 6.25 7.81
C ILE A 55 29.17 6.56 6.85
N SER A 56 29.50 5.62 5.96
CA SER A 56 30.50 5.83 4.91
C SER A 56 30.05 6.92 3.92
N ASP A 57 31.00 7.65 3.34
CA ASP A 57 30.68 8.74 2.39
C ASP A 57 29.87 8.24 1.17
N ALA A 58 30.09 6.99 0.75
CA ALA A 58 29.31 6.35 -0.32
C ALA A 58 27.85 6.10 0.07
N GLU A 59 27.61 5.73 1.33
CA GLU A 59 26.25 5.52 1.86
C GLU A 59 25.52 6.85 2.03
N ARG A 60 26.19 7.92 2.46
CA ARG A 60 25.62 9.28 2.51
C ARG A 60 25.23 9.77 1.13
N GLU A 61 26.06 9.53 0.13
CA GLU A 61 25.73 9.91 -1.25
C GLU A 61 24.58 9.11 -1.83
N LEU A 62 24.46 7.82 -1.49
CA LEU A 62 23.33 6.98 -1.89
C LEU A 62 22.02 7.46 -1.24
N ILE A 63 22.05 7.78 0.06
CA ILE A 63 20.90 8.32 0.79
C ILE A 63 20.47 9.64 0.15
N ARG A 64 21.39 10.55 -0.14
CA ARG A 64 21.09 11.84 -0.78
C ARG A 64 20.46 11.67 -2.16
N ARG A 65 20.97 10.77 -3.01
CA ARG A 65 20.38 10.47 -4.32
C ARG A 65 18.97 9.91 -4.19
N LEU A 66 18.75 9.02 -3.23
CA LEU A 66 17.41 8.48 -2.97
C LEU A 66 16.44 9.56 -2.48
N GLU A 67 16.89 10.51 -1.69
CA GLU A 67 16.08 11.67 -1.25
C GLU A 67 15.76 12.60 -2.41
N GLU A 68 16.73 12.89 -3.28
CA GLU A 68 16.51 13.70 -4.49
C GLU A 68 15.51 13.03 -5.43
N ASP A 69 15.63 11.72 -5.67
CA ASP A 69 14.66 10.96 -6.48
C ASP A 69 13.26 10.98 -5.86
N MET A 70 13.16 10.90 -4.54
CA MET A 70 11.87 10.99 -3.85
C MET A 70 11.27 12.41 -3.94
N ARG A 71 12.08 13.46 -3.83
CA ARG A 71 11.64 14.85 -4.02
C ARG A 71 11.15 15.10 -5.45
N LEU A 72 11.89 14.61 -6.45
CA LEU A 72 11.52 14.70 -7.86
C LEU A 72 10.19 13.97 -8.13
N ASN A 73 10.03 12.77 -7.60
CA ASN A 73 8.79 11.99 -7.72
C ASN A 73 7.61 12.66 -6.99
N ALA A 74 7.83 13.33 -5.86
CA ALA A 74 6.80 14.09 -5.18
C ALA A 74 6.40 15.34 -5.98
N ALA A 75 7.38 16.08 -6.51
CA ALA A 75 7.13 17.25 -7.35
C ALA A 75 6.39 16.93 -8.66
N ALA A 76 6.52 15.68 -9.14
CA ALA A 76 5.83 15.22 -10.35
C ALA A 76 4.38 14.81 -10.11
N ARG A 77 3.92 14.77 -8.84
CA ARG A 77 2.54 14.45 -8.47
C ARG A 77 1.75 15.70 -8.17
N ALA A 78 0.49 15.72 -8.62
CA ALA A 78 -0.49 16.71 -8.21
C ALA A 78 -1.72 15.97 -7.65
N CYS A 79 -2.06 16.27 -6.40
CA CYS A 79 -3.18 15.68 -5.71
C CYS A 79 -4.22 16.76 -5.39
N THR A 80 -5.49 16.48 -5.70
CA THR A 80 -6.62 17.34 -5.35
C THR A 80 -7.66 16.51 -4.63
N GLY A 81 -8.33 17.07 -3.63
CA GLY A 81 -9.37 16.39 -2.89
C GLY A 81 -9.92 17.29 -1.77
N VAL A 82 -11.05 16.90 -1.21
CA VAL A 82 -11.70 17.61 -0.11
C VAL A 82 -11.93 16.63 1.04
N LEU A 83 -11.44 16.99 2.23
CA LEU A 83 -11.71 16.21 3.44
C LEU A 83 -13.21 16.27 3.78
N ALA A 84 -13.88 15.12 3.76
CA ALA A 84 -15.32 14.99 3.96
C ALA A 84 -15.72 14.54 5.38
N VAL A 85 -14.76 14.47 6.32
CA VAL A 85 -14.97 13.98 7.69
C VAL A 85 -14.53 15.05 8.69
N HIS A 86 -15.13 15.01 9.90
CA HIS A 86 -14.74 15.88 10.99
C HIS A 86 -13.25 15.70 11.35
N PRO A 87 -12.49 16.79 11.63
CA PRO A 87 -11.06 16.72 11.92
C PRO A 87 -10.66 15.76 13.05
N ARG A 88 -11.54 15.52 14.02
CA ARG A 88 -11.31 14.60 15.15
C ARG A 88 -11.74 13.15 14.88
N SER A 89 -12.22 12.84 13.67
CA SER A 89 -12.58 11.44 13.32
C SER A 89 -11.33 10.59 13.19
N ARG A 90 -11.48 9.29 13.48
CA ARG A 90 -10.45 8.27 13.23
C ARG A 90 -10.56 7.63 11.84
N ASP A 91 -11.58 8.03 11.07
CA ASP A 91 -11.80 7.56 9.71
C ASP A 91 -11.24 8.57 8.71
N VAL A 92 -10.74 8.09 7.60
CA VAL A 92 -10.27 8.93 6.49
C VAL A 92 -11.32 8.87 5.39
N LYS A 93 -11.88 10.03 5.02
CA LYS A 93 -12.81 10.15 3.91
C LYS A 93 -12.50 11.41 3.12
N ILE A 94 -12.13 11.21 1.86
CA ILE A 94 -11.77 12.26 0.93
C ILE A 94 -12.71 12.16 -0.26
N ASP A 95 -13.44 13.22 -0.55
CA ASP A 95 -14.29 13.34 -1.73
C ASP A 95 -13.52 14.04 -2.85
N ASN A 96 -13.87 13.73 -4.10
CA ASN A 96 -13.31 14.33 -5.32
C ASN A 96 -11.77 14.22 -5.39
N LEU A 97 -11.27 13.03 -5.02
CA LEU A 97 -9.84 12.74 -5.09
C LEU A 97 -9.43 12.56 -6.55
N SER A 98 -8.49 13.38 -7.01
CA SER A 98 -7.82 13.21 -8.29
C SER A 98 -6.31 13.25 -8.07
N ILE A 99 -5.61 12.30 -8.69
CA ILE A 99 -4.15 12.17 -8.61
C ILE A 99 -3.61 12.11 -10.03
N THR A 100 -2.69 13.03 -10.35
CA THR A 100 -1.92 13.03 -11.60
C THR A 100 -0.46 12.76 -11.29
N PHE A 101 0.22 12.03 -12.16
CA PHE A 101 1.64 11.74 -12.05
C PHE A 101 2.31 11.89 -13.42
N HIS A 102 3.32 12.75 -13.51
CA HIS A 102 3.96 13.13 -14.77
C HIS A 102 2.95 13.52 -15.88
N GLY A 103 1.90 14.26 -15.52
CA GLY A 103 0.87 14.69 -16.46
C GLY A 103 -0.15 13.59 -16.84
N VAL A 104 0.02 12.36 -16.37
CA VAL A 104 -0.93 11.27 -16.59
C VAL A 104 -1.89 11.18 -15.39
N GLU A 105 -3.17 11.24 -15.66
CA GLU A 105 -4.20 11.04 -14.64
C GLU A 105 -4.26 9.57 -14.21
N ILE A 106 -3.99 9.33 -12.94
CA ILE A 106 -4.08 8.00 -12.30
C ILE A 106 -5.47 7.79 -11.69
N LEU A 107 -5.96 8.80 -10.99
CA LEU A 107 -7.29 8.83 -10.39
C LEU A 107 -8.02 10.09 -10.82
N THR A 108 -9.31 9.97 -11.11
CA THR A 108 -10.16 11.09 -11.51
C THR A 108 -11.46 11.06 -10.72
N ASP A 109 -11.71 12.15 -9.98
CA ASP A 109 -12.95 12.44 -9.27
C ASP A 109 -13.53 11.23 -8.51
N THR A 110 -12.70 10.59 -7.70
CA THR A 110 -13.06 9.41 -6.92
C THR A 110 -13.12 9.70 -5.42
N LYS A 111 -13.72 8.79 -4.65
CA LYS A 111 -13.79 8.88 -3.19
C LYS A 111 -12.81 7.91 -2.57
N LEU A 112 -12.02 8.39 -1.59
CA LEU A 112 -11.21 7.54 -0.75
C LEU A 112 -11.86 7.43 0.64
N GLU A 113 -12.29 6.23 1.02
CA GLU A 113 -12.90 5.93 2.32
C GLU A 113 -12.14 4.83 3.03
N LEU A 114 -11.52 5.16 4.18
CA LEU A 114 -10.82 4.21 5.03
C LEU A 114 -11.37 4.34 6.46
N ASN A 115 -12.05 3.31 6.91
CA ASN A 115 -12.70 3.30 8.22
C ASN A 115 -11.84 2.57 9.26
N CYS A 116 -11.81 3.08 10.47
CA CYS A 116 -11.07 2.48 11.58
C CYS A 116 -11.53 1.03 11.85
N GLY A 117 -10.59 0.15 12.13
CA GLY A 117 -10.84 -1.28 12.36
C GLY A 117 -11.05 -2.10 11.09
N ARG A 118 -10.90 -1.51 9.90
CA ARG A 118 -10.99 -2.22 8.62
C ARG A 118 -9.61 -2.45 8.03
N ARG A 119 -9.45 -3.59 7.38
CA ARG A 119 -8.25 -4.00 6.66
C ARG A 119 -8.58 -4.09 5.19
N TYR A 120 -7.97 -3.20 4.42
CA TYR A 120 -8.26 -3.01 3.00
C TYR A 120 -7.18 -3.66 2.14
N GLY A 121 -7.58 -4.49 1.18
CA GLY A 121 -6.72 -4.94 0.08
C GLY A 121 -6.89 -4.02 -1.12
N LEU A 122 -5.84 -3.33 -1.55
CA LEU A 122 -5.87 -2.50 -2.76
C LEU A 122 -5.44 -3.33 -3.96
N ILE A 123 -6.37 -3.56 -4.88
CA ILE A 123 -6.20 -4.40 -6.06
C ILE A 123 -6.37 -3.57 -7.33
N GLY A 124 -5.68 -3.94 -8.39
CA GLY A 124 -5.77 -3.31 -9.72
C GLY A 124 -4.67 -3.82 -10.63
N LEU A 125 -4.75 -3.47 -11.90
CA LEU A 125 -3.74 -3.84 -12.90
C LEU A 125 -2.35 -3.29 -12.53
N ASN A 126 -1.30 -3.96 -13.01
CA ASN A 126 0.05 -3.42 -12.87
C ASN A 126 0.18 -2.12 -13.65
N GLY A 127 0.85 -1.13 -13.05
CA GLY A 127 0.94 0.22 -13.61
C GLY A 127 -0.32 1.09 -13.44
N SER A 128 -1.38 0.60 -12.78
CA SER A 128 -2.60 1.41 -12.53
C SER A 128 -2.44 2.52 -11.51
N GLY A 129 -1.28 2.59 -10.81
CA GLY A 129 -1.00 3.65 -9.83
C GLY A 129 -1.28 3.29 -8.37
N LYS A 130 -1.38 1.99 -8.01
CA LYS A 130 -1.59 1.54 -6.63
C LYS A 130 -0.54 2.09 -5.66
N SER A 131 0.75 1.87 -5.96
CA SER A 131 1.86 2.35 -5.13
C SER A 131 1.96 3.88 -5.11
N THR A 132 1.55 4.55 -6.21
CA THR A 132 1.50 6.01 -6.27
C THR A 132 0.41 6.56 -5.32
N LEU A 133 -0.76 5.92 -5.27
CA LEU A 133 -1.82 6.27 -4.32
C LEU A 133 -1.34 6.08 -2.88
N LEU A 134 -0.73 4.92 -2.55
CA LEU A 134 -0.19 4.68 -1.21
C LEU A 134 0.86 5.73 -0.84
N SER A 135 1.75 6.08 -1.76
CA SER A 135 2.77 7.11 -1.54
C SER A 135 2.17 8.49 -1.31
N ALA A 136 1.11 8.87 -2.05
CA ALA A 136 0.43 10.14 -1.87
C ALA A 136 -0.27 10.23 -0.49
N VAL A 137 -0.88 9.12 -0.04
CA VAL A 137 -1.48 9.01 1.30
C VAL A 137 -0.40 9.04 2.38
N GLY A 138 0.67 8.26 2.22
CA GLY A 138 1.77 8.14 3.19
C GLY A 138 2.52 9.45 3.41
N ARG A 139 2.67 10.26 2.37
CA ARG A 139 3.32 11.58 2.43
C ARG A 139 2.36 12.74 2.76
N ARG A 140 1.11 12.45 3.07
CA ARG A 140 0.09 13.47 3.36
C ARG A 140 -0.09 14.49 2.22
N GLU A 141 0.17 14.11 0.96
CA GLU A 141 -0.09 14.94 -0.22
C GLU A 141 -1.61 15.10 -0.46
N VAL A 142 -2.41 14.19 0.10
CA VAL A 142 -3.88 14.26 0.14
C VAL A 142 -4.36 14.83 1.48
N PRO A 143 -5.51 15.51 1.52
CA PRO A 143 -6.02 16.13 2.75
C PRO A 143 -6.44 15.07 3.78
N ILE A 144 -5.56 14.76 4.73
CA ILE A 144 -5.79 13.83 5.84
C ILE A 144 -5.65 14.59 7.17
N GLN A 145 -6.38 14.14 8.18
CA GLN A 145 -6.31 14.73 9.52
C GLN A 145 -4.88 14.65 10.08
N SER A 146 -4.39 15.76 10.65
CA SER A 146 -3.04 15.85 11.24
C SER A 146 -2.83 14.91 12.44
N GLN A 147 -3.92 14.56 13.14
CA GLN A 147 -3.90 13.72 14.34
C GLN A 147 -3.71 12.21 14.06
N LEU A 148 -3.83 11.77 12.80
CA LEU A 148 -3.67 10.37 12.43
C LEU A 148 -2.21 10.10 12.10
N ASP A 149 -1.57 9.19 12.82
CA ASP A 149 -0.23 8.71 12.50
C ASP A 149 -0.31 7.78 11.30
N ILE A 150 0.49 8.05 10.29
CA ILE A 150 0.57 7.27 9.06
C ILE A 150 1.96 6.68 8.97
N TYR A 151 2.05 5.38 8.78
CA TYR A 151 3.30 4.70 8.48
C TYR A 151 3.20 4.00 7.13
N HIS A 152 4.07 4.37 6.21
CA HIS A 152 4.13 3.79 4.87
C HIS A 152 5.45 3.02 4.70
N LEU A 153 5.34 1.70 4.57
CA LEU A 153 6.48 0.84 4.30
C LEU A 153 6.82 0.87 2.81
N THR A 154 7.87 1.60 2.45
CA THR A 154 8.31 1.76 1.05
C THR A 154 9.65 1.12 0.76
N ARG A 155 10.55 1.08 1.73
CA ARG A 155 11.96 0.69 1.53
C ARG A 155 12.56 0.01 2.74
N GLU A 156 13.70 -0.61 2.51
CA GLU A 156 14.54 -1.19 3.54
C GLU A 156 15.18 -0.12 4.44
N ILE A 157 15.56 -0.51 5.67
CA ILE A 157 16.30 0.36 6.57
C ILE A 157 17.70 0.58 6.03
N ALA A 158 18.22 1.80 6.19
CA ALA A 158 19.61 2.10 5.88
C ALA A 158 20.56 1.21 6.72
N PRO A 159 21.68 0.78 6.15
CA PRO A 159 22.69 0.04 6.90
C PRO A 159 23.18 0.89 8.07
N SER A 160 23.24 0.31 9.28
CA SER A 160 23.67 1.00 10.50
C SER A 160 24.44 0.06 11.42
N GLU A 161 25.22 0.63 12.35
CA GLU A 161 25.95 -0.11 13.39
C GLU A 161 25.03 -0.66 14.50
N LYS A 162 23.77 -0.24 14.52
CA LYS A 162 22.78 -0.68 15.51
C LYS A 162 22.40 -2.13 15.27
N THR A 163 22.10 -2.84 16.35
CA THR A 163 21.56 -4.21 16.24
C THR A 163 20.12 -4.20 15.70
N ALA A 164 19.67 -5.32 15.14
CA ALA A 164 18.30 -5.43 14.64
C ALA A 164 17.25 -5.11 15.73
N LEU A 165 17.49 -5.57 16.96
CA LEU A 165 16.63 -5.29 18.10
C LEU A 165 16.61 -3.78 18.45
N GLN A 166 17.78 -3.15 18.52
CA GLN A 166 17.90 -1.71 18.76
C GLN A 166 17.21 -0.90 17.67
N ALA A 167 17.37 -1.30 16.40
CA ALA A 167 16.73 -0.60 15.28
C ALA A 167 15.20 -0.60 15.38
N VAL A 168 14.58 -1.66 15.92
CA VAL A 168 13.13 -1.71 16.13
C VAL A 168 12.72 -0.85 17.33
N LEU A 169 13.46 -0.90 18.45
CA LEU A 169 13.20 -0.10 19.63
C LEU A 169 13.37 1.39 19.40
N ASP A 170 14.27 1.75 18.49
CA ASP A 170 14.62 3.14 18.18
C ASP A 170 13.47 3.96 17.57
N VAL A 171 12.42 3.31 17.11
CA VAL A 171 11.25 4.01 16.52
C VAL A 171 10.37 4.64 17.59
N ASP A 172 10.46 4.16 18.82
CA ASP A 172 9.68 4.67 19.95
C ASP A 172 10.37 5.91 20.54
N GLU A 173 10.12 7.05 19.91
CA GLU A 173 10.72 8.33 20.30
C GLU A 173 10.20 8.82 21.67
N GLU A 174 8.90 8.58 21.96
CA GLU A 174 8.30 8.97 23.24
C GLU A 174 9.02 8.25 24.39
N ARG A 175 9.20 6.93 24.27
CA ARG A 175 9.94 6.13 25.26
C ARG A 175 11.35 6.64 25.45
N LYS A 176 12.09 6.89 24.35
CA LYS A 176 13.48 7.39 24.41
C LYS A 176 13.60 8.75 25.06
N GLN A 177 12.66 9.66 24.76
CA GLN A 177 12.63 10.97 25.40
C GLN A 177 12.37 10.87 26.90
N LEU A 178 11.44 9.98 27.30
CA LEU A 178 11.17 9.74 28.70
C LEU A 178 12.33 9.06 29.42
N GLU A 179 12.98 8.05 28.79
CA GLU A 179 14.19 7.41 29.31
C GLU A 179 15.33 8.42 29.53
N LYS A 180 15.60 9.29 28.52
CA LYS A 180 16.60 10.36 28.64
C LYS A 180 16.26 11.37 29.73
N LEU A 181 14.98 11.79 29.79
CA LEU A 181 14.52 12.71 30.80
C LEU A 181 14.65 12.09 32.21
N ALA A 182 14.36 10.78 32.35
CA ALA A 182 14.57 10.06 33.60
C ALA A 182 16.05 10.01 34.00
N GLU A 183 16.96 9.78 33.03
CA GLU A 183 18.42 9.81 33.28
C GLU A 183 18.88 11.21 33.72
N GLU A 184 18.42 12.26 33.01
CA GLU A 184 18.76 13.66 33.34
C GLU A 184 18.24 14.04 34.71
N LEU A 185 16.98 13.71 35.06
CA LEU A 185 16.37 14.02 36.36
C LEU A 185 17.01 13.20 37.51
N ALA A 186 17.43 11.97 37.24
CA ALA A 186 18.11 11.14 38.25
C ALA A 186 19.49 11.69 38.69
N HIS A 187 20.10 12.58 37.89
CA HIS A 187 21.35 13.26 38.23
C HIS A 187 21.13 14.56 39.00
N LEU A 188 19.89 15.03 39.15
CA LEU A 188 19.54 16.24 39.89
C LEU A 188 19.08 15.84 41.30
N GLU A 189 19.65 16.50 42.33
CA GLU A 189 19.34 16.22 43.75
C GLU A 189 18.20 17.14 44.30
N ASP A 190 17.45 17.80 43.40
CA ASP A 190 16.37 18.73 43.80
C ASP A 190 15.06 17.94 44.05
N ASP A 191 14.31 18.35 45.08
CA ASP A 191 13.01 17.77 45.46
C ASP A 191 11.98 17.86 44.30
N GLU A 192 11.99 18.98 43.53
CA GLU A 192 11.13 19.15 42.36
C GLU A 192 11.52 18.17 41.21
N ALA A 193 12.81 17.87 41.05
CA ALA A 193 13.28 16.91 40.07
C ALA A 193 12.88 15.46 40.42
N GLN A 194 12.79 15.15 41.72
CA GLN A 194 12.33 13.84 42.19
C GLN A 194 10.85 13.64 41.96
N GLU A 195 10.01 14.66 42.13
CA GLU A 195 8.58 14.60 41.82
C GLU A 195 8.35 14.40 40.30
N GLN A 196 9.05 15.14 39.45
CA GLN A 196 9.01 14.96 38.01
C GLN A 196 9.52 13.57 37.58
N LEU A 197 10.53 13.02 38.25
CA LEU A 197 11.06 11.69 37.98
C LEU A 197 10.00 10.61 38.25
N LEU A 198 9.21 10.75 39.30
CA LEU A 198 8.09 9.85 39.58
C LEU A 198 7.03 9.89 38.48
N ASP A 199 6.64 11.08 38.03
CA ASP A 199 5.69 11.25 36.94
C ASP A 199 6.21 10.61 35.62
N VAL A 200 7.52 10.71 35.36
CA VAL A 200 8.15 10.09 34.18
C VAL A 200 8.16 8.56 34.30
N TYR A 201 8.41 8.01 35.49
CA TYR A 201 8.35 6.56 35.71
C TYR A 201 6.92 6.03 35.59
N ASP A 202 5.92 6.73 36.14
CA ASP A 202 4.52 6.36 35.95
C ASP A 202 4.14 6.35 34.47
N ARG A 203 4.64 7.31 33.71
CA ARG A 203 4.42 7.35 32.27
C ARG A 203 5.12 6.22 31.50
N LEU A 204 6.34 5.85 31.89
CA LEU A 204 7.07 4.71 31.33
C LEU A 204 6.37 3.38 31.62
N ASP A 205 5.78 3.24 32.83
CA ASP A 205 4.97 2.09 33.19
C ASP A 205 3.69 2.01 32.37
N ASP A 206 2.99 3.12 32.15
CA ASP A 206 1.80 3.20 31.30
C ASP A 206 2.08 2.74 29.87
N ILE A 207 3.25 3.08 29.32
CA ILE A 207 3.70 2.66 27.98
C ILE A 207 4.20 1.21 28.00
N CYS A 208 4.32 0.57 29.17
CA CYS A 208 4.91 -0.75 29.34
C CYS A 208 6.33 -0.86 28.80
N ALA A 209 7.19 0.13 29.10
CA ALA A 209 8.57 0.22 28.64
C ALA A 209 9.37 -1.07 28.95
N ASP A 210 9.16 -1.70 30.10
CA ASP A 210 9.78 -2.98 30.50
C ASP A 210 9.51 -4.12 29.52
N LYS A 211 8.33 -4.11 28.85
CA LYS A 211 7.94 -5.16 27.90
C LYS A 211 8.31 -4.82 26.46
N ALA A 212 8.82 -3.62 26.22
CA ALA A 212 9.16 -3.12 24.88
C ALA A 212 10.17 -4.04 24.18
N GLN A 213 11.21 -4.44 24.90
CA GLN A 213 12.26 -5.32 24.40
C GLN A 213 11.73 -6.72 24.06
N MET A 214 10.86 -7.27 24.91
CA MET A 214 10.21 -8.56 24.67
C MET A 214 9.28 -8.49 23.44
N LYS A 215 8.49 -7.41 23.31
CA LYS A 215 7.61 -7.19 22.17
C LYS A 215 8.39 -7.08 20.86
N ALA A 216 9.49 -6.31 20.84
CA ALA A 216 10.36 -6.18 19.68
C ALA A 216 11.00 -7.52 19.31
N ALA A 217 11.51 -8.27 20.28
CA ALA A 217 12.09 -9.61 20.08
C ALA A 217 11.04 -10.61 19.55
N TYR A 218 9.81 -10.57 20.05
CA TYR A 218 8.70 -11.39 19.55
C TYR A 218 8.38 -11.12 18.08
N ILE A 219 8.27 -9.83 17.69
CA ILE A 219 8.00 -9.45 16.31
C ILE A 219 9.14 -9.89 15.39
N LEU A 220 10.39 -9.67 15.78
CA LEU A 220 11.55 -10.11 15.02
C LEU A 220 11.60 -11.64 14.88
N HIS A 221 11.31 -12.38 15.96
CA HIS A 221 11.25 -13.84 15.90
C HIS A 221 10.17 -14.33 14.90
N GLY A 222 8.98 -13.74 14.93
CA GLY A 222 7.91 -14.04 13.98
C GLY A 222 8.29 -13.78 12.51
N LEU A 223 9.14 -12.80 12.26
CA LEU A 223 9.68 -12.51 10.93
C LEU A 223 10.91 -13.36 10.55
N GLY A 224 11.24 -14.38 11.37
CA GLY A 224 12.29 -15.36 11.10
C GLY A 224 13.68 -15.01 11.63
N PHE A 225 13.83 -13.98 12.51
CA PHE A 225 15.12 -13.68 13.14
C PHE A 225 15.39 -14.61 14.32
N THR A 226 16.48 -15.34 14.25
CA THR A 226 16.97 -16.11 15.41
C THR A 226 17.51 -15.16 16.48
N PRO A 227 17.63 -15.58 17.75
CA PRO A 227 18.20 -14.75 18.82
C PRO A 227 19.59 -14.20 18.49
N ALA A 228 20.44 -14.99 17.83
CA ALA A 228 21.76 -14.56 17.36
C ALA A 228 21.68 -13.48 16.26
N MET A 229 20.68 -13.53 15.39
CA MET A 229 20.44 -12.51 14.37
C MET A 229 19.90 -11.21 14.98
N GLN A 230 19.10 -11.26 16.03
CA GLN A 230 18.57 -10.08 16.70
C GLN A 230 19.67 -9.17 17.31
N THR A 231 20.80 -9.76 17.69
CA THR A 231 21.98 -9.04 18.21
C THR A 231 22.98 -8.63 17.12
N LYS A 232 22.78 -9.08 15.88
CA LYS A 232 23.63 -8.74 14.74
C LYS A 232 23.35 -7.33 14.25
N LYS A 233 24.39 -6.62 13.74
CA LYS A 233 24.28 -5.25 13.22
C LYS A 233 23.50 -5.20 11.91
N CYS A 234 22.72 -4.11 11.72
CA CYS A 234 21.89 -3.93 10.54
C CYS A 234 22.66 -3.89 9.23
N LYS A 235 23.91 -3.39 9.23
CA LYS A 235 24.79 -3.35 8.06
C LYS A 235 25.16 -4.74 7.52
N ASP A 236 25.20 -5.76 8.39
CA ASP A 236 25.61 -7.11 8.03
C ASP A 236 24.46 -7.94 7.43
N PHE A 237 23.29 -7.35 7.29
CA PHE A 237 22.13 -7.99 6.69
C PHE A 237 21.98 -7.63 5.21
N SER A 238 21.45 -8.57 4.42
CA SER A 238 21.04 -8.30 3.05
C SER A 238 19.79 -7.41 3.01
N GLY A 239 19.54 -6.76 1.86
CA GLY A 239 18.37 -5.90 1.66
C GLY A 239 17.05 -6.53 2.10
N GLY A 240 16.80 -7.79 1.75
CA GLY A 240 15.58 -8.49 2.17
C GLY A 240 15.43 -8.62 3.68
N TRP A 241 16.53 -8.84 4.42
CA TRP A 241 16.50 -8.85 5.89
C TRP A 241 16.30 -7.45 6.47
N ARG A 242 16.90 -6.42 5.86
CA ARG A 242 16.67 -5.02 6.27
C ARG A 242 15.23 -4.59 6.02
N MET A 243 14.59 -5.10 4.94
CA MET A 243 13.16 -4.89 4.70
C MET A 243 12.30 -5.54 5.78
N ARG A 244 12.67 -6.74 6.28
CA ARG A 244 11.97 -7.38 7.40
C ARG A 244 12.11 -6.56 8.70
N ILE A 245 13.27 -5.93 8.95
CA ILE A 245 13.44 -5.03 10.10
C ILE A 245 12.56 -3.78 9.93
N ALA A 246 12.44 -3.21 8.72
CA ALA A 246 11.52 -2.11 8.44
C ALA A 246 10.06 -2.49 8.72
N LEU A 247 9.66 -3.69 8.32
CA LEU A 247 8.34 -4.23 8.63
C LEU A 247 8.14 -4.45 10.15
N ALA A 248 9.17 -4.95 10.86
CA ALA A 248 9.13 -5.09 12.31
C ALA A 248 8.89 -3.74 13.02
N ARG A 249 9.55 -2.68 12.56
CA ARG A 249 9.34 -1.30 13.04
C ARG A 249 7.89 -0.86 12.88
N ALA A 250 7.33 -1.07 11.69
CA ALA A 250 5.93 -0.73 11.38
C ALA A 250 4.94 -1.46 12.31
N LEU A 251 5.16 -2.74 12.56
CA LEU A 251 4.33 -3.57 13.44
C LEU A 251 4.52 -3.21 14.92
N TYR A 252 5.71 -2.76 15.30
CA TYR A 252 6.01 -2.35 16.67
C TYR A 252 5.27 -1.08 17.06
N VAL A 253 5.30 -0.04 16.19
CA VAL A 253 4.64 1.27 16.40
C VAL A 253 3.13 1.15 16.37
N ARG A 254 2.56 0.29 15.53
CA ARG A 254 1.11 0.16 15.33
C ARG A 254 0.44 1.51 15.04
N PRO A 255 0.78 2.23 13.96
CA PRO A 255 0.24 3.54 13.62
C PRO A 255 -1.28 3.50 13.40
N HIS A 256 -1.94 4.67 13.36
CA HIS A 256 -3.38 4.76 13.05
C HIS A 256 -3.69 4.29 11.62
N VAL A 257 -2.81 4.58 10.67
CA VAL A 257 -2.91 4.13 9.27
C VAL A 257 -1.61 3.44 8.90
N LEU A 258 -1.68 2.14 8.65
CA LEU A 258 -0.56 1.34 8.19
C LEU A 258 -0.73 1.02 6.71
N LEU A 259 0.26 1.41 5.90
CA LEU A 259 0.28 1.22 4.46
C LEU A 259 1.42 0.25 4.11
N LEU A 260 1.08 -0.90 3.54
CA LEU A 260 2.04 -1.94 3.16
C LEU A 260 1.97 -2.19 1.65
N ASP A 261 3.09 -2.00 0.97
CA ASP A 261 3.23 -2.31 -0.46
C ASP A 261 4.06 -3.59 -0.61
N GLU A 262 3.41 -4.66 -1.09
CA GLU A 262 3.99 -5.99 -1.31
C GLU A 262 4.81 -6.54 -0.12
N PRO A 263 4.27 -6.58 1.10
CA PRO A 263 5.04 -6.96 2.29
C PRO A 263 5.54 -8.41 2.26
N THR A 264 4.95 -9.27 1.44
CA THR A 264 5.27 -10.71 1.34
C THR A 264 6.46 -11.03 0.45
N ASN A 265 6.93 -10.10 -0.40
CA ASN A 265 7.96 -10.38 -1.41
C ASN A 265 9.30 -10.87 -0.85
N HIS A 266 9.66 -10.46 0.38
CA HIS A 266 10.94 -10.81 1.02
C HIS A 266 10.78 -11.80 2.17
N LEU A 267 9.58 -12.35 2.37
CA LEU A 267 9.28 -13.29 3.44
C LEU A 267 9.34 -14.74 2.93
N ASP A 268 9.69 -15.64 3.80
CA ASP A 268 9.49 -17.07 3.62
C ASP A 268 8.07 -17.46 4.08
N LEU A 269 7.69 -18.70 3.82
CA LEU A 269 6.33 -19.14 4.07
C LEU A 269 5.93 -18.98 5.55
N ASP A 270 6.82 -19.36 6.47
CA ASP A 270 6.56 -19.30 7.90
C ASP A 270 6.36 -17.87 8.38
N ALA A 271 7.22 -16.94 7.93
CA ALA A 271 7.08 -15.52 8.23
C ALA A 271 5.83 -14.90 7.58
N CYS A 272 5.40 -15.37 6.38
CA CYS A 272 4.15 -14.94 5.76
C CYS A 272 2.94 -15.37 6.58
N VAL A 273 2.89 -16.61 7.05
CA VAL A 273 1.79 -17.13 7.89
C VAL A 273 1.74 -16.38 9.22
N TRP A 274 2.89 -16.16 9.85
CA TRP A 274 2.95 -15.38 11.08
C TRP A 274 2.48 -13.93 10.87
N LEU A 275 2.90 -13.28 9.78
CA LEU A 275 2.48 -11.92 9.44
C LEU A 275 0.96 -11.85 9.21
N GLU A 276 0.39 -12.85 8.54
CA GLU A 276 -1.05 -12.95 8.32
C GLU A 276 -1.80 -12.96 9.66
N GLU A 277 -1.38 -13.80 10.63
CA GLU A 277 -2.01 -13.89 11.94
C GLU A 277 -1.86 -12.58 12.74
N GLU A 278 -0.69 -11.93 12.70
CA GLU A 278 -0.47 -10.66 13.39
C GLU A 278 -1.35 -9.55 12.81
N LEU A 279 -1.46 -9.47 11.47
CA LEU A 279 -2.28 -8.46 10.79
C LEU A 279 -3.79 -8.71 10.95
N LYS A 280 -4.26 -9.95 11.17
CA LYS A 280 -5.65 -10.23 11.53
C LYS A 280 -6.09 -9.55 12.82
N THR A 281 -5.16 -9.37 13.74
CA THR A 281 -5.42 -8.72 15.04
C THR A 281 -5.38 -7.19 14.96
N TYR A 282 -5.02 -6.60 13.81
CA TYR A 282 -4.86 -5.17 13.66
C TYR A 282 -6.20 -4.43 13.72
N LYS A 283 -6.38 -3.60 14.76
CA LYS A 283 -7.65 -2.92 15.10
C LYS A 283 -7.76 -1.48 14.55
N ARG A 284 -6.76 -1.01 13.83
CA ARG A 284 -6.72 0.32 13.22
C ARG A 284 -6.91 0.22 11.71
N ILE A 285 -6.59 1.24 10.93
CA ILE A 285 -6.69 1.22 9.48
C ILE A 285 -5.47 0.53 8.90
N LEU A 286 -5.69 -0.49 8.08
CA LEU A 286 -4.65 -1.20 7.36
C LEU A 286 -4.97 -1.19 5.87
N VAL A 287 -4.01 -0.79 5.03
CA VAL A 287 -4.11 -0.88 3.56
C VAL A 287 -2.94 -1.68 3.04
N ILE A 288 -3.24 -2.75 2.32
CA ILE A 288 -2.25 -3.69 1.78
C ILE A 288 -2.38 -3.77 0.27
N ILE A 289 -1.27 -3.68 -0.43
CA ILE A 289 -1.14 -4.16 -1.80
C ILE A 289 -0.43 -5.50 -1.74
N SER A 290 -0.99 -6.55 -2.32
CA SER A 290 -0.32 -7.83 -2.48
C SER A 290 -0.79 -8.57 -3.72
N HIS A 291 0.10 -9.36 -4.32
CA HIS A 291 -0.21 -10.28 -5.39
C HIS A 291 -0.59 -11.68 -4.90
N SER A 292 -0.41 -11.97 -3.61
CA SER A 292 -0.84 -13.23 -3.00
C SER A 292 -2.32 -13.20 -2.65
N GLN A 293 -3.11 -14.03 -3.34
CA GLN A 293 -4.56 -14.14 -3.12
C GLN A 293 -4.86 -14.71 -1.73
N ASP A 294 -4.13 -15.74 -1.32
CA ASP A 294 -4.32 -16.40 -0.03
C ASP A 294 -4.06 -15.43 1.14
N PHE A 295 -2.98 -14.63 1.03
CA PHE A 295 -2.66 -13.60 2.03
C PHE A 295 -3.76 -12.53 2.12
N LEU A 296 -4.27 -12.05 0.97
CA LEU A 296 -5.38 -11.09 0.97
C LEU A 296 -6.67 -11.70 1.54
N ASN A 297 -6.95 -12.98 1.26
CA ASN A 297 -8.09 -13.70 1.83
C ASN A 297 -8.01 -13.81 3.35
N GLY A 298 -6.83 -14.08 3.87
CA GLY A 298 -6.62 -14.26 5.30
C GLY A 298 -6.70 -12.95 6.09
N VAL A 299 -6.16 -11.85 5.55
CA VAL A 299 -6.03 -10.57 6.27
C VAL A 299 -7.18 -9.61 6.02
N CYS A 300 -7.61 -9.44 4.76
CA CYS A 300 -8.49 -8.33 4.37
C CYS A 300 -9.95 -8.53 4.76
N THR A 301 -10.59 -7.46 5.25
CA THR A 301 -12.04 -7.40 5.49
C THR A 301 -12.79 -6.67 4.39
N ASN A 302 -12.11 -5.87 3.61
CA ASN A 302 -12.65 -5.09 2.51
C ASN A 302 -11.62 -5.04 1.37
N ILE A 303 -12.11 -4.96 0.15
CA ILE A 303 -11.28 -4.81 -1.05
C ILE A 303 -11.58 -3.48 -1.71
N ILE A 304 -10.52 -2.75 -2.06
CA ILE A 304 -10.57 -1.55 -2.90
C ILE A 304 -10.03 -1.93 -4.27
N HIS A 305 -10.88 -1.88 -5.28
CA HIS A 305 -10.49 -2.18 -6.65
C HIS A 305 -10.27 -0.90 -7.44
N LEU A 306 -9.05 -0.70 -7.90
CA LEU A 306 -8.69 0.40 -8.79
C LEU A 306 -8.96 -0.01 -10.23
N ASP A 307 -10.06 0.50 -10.78
CA ASP A 307 -10.52 0.20 -12.13
C ASP A 307 -10.95 1.48 -12.85
N ASN A 308 -10.51 1.66 -14.09
CA ASN A 308 -10.85 2.83 -14.92
C ASN A 308 -10.62 4.18 -14.21
N LYS A 309 -9.47 4.34 -13.53
CA LYS A 309 -9.09 5.54 -12.76
C LYS A 309 -10.01 5.86 -11.57
N GLN A 310 -10.83 4.91 -11.16
CA GLN A 310 -11.76 5.04 -10.03
C GLN A 310 -11.54 3.96 -8.98
N LEU A 311 -11.87 4.27 -7.72
CA LEU A 311 -11.82 3.34 -6.61
C LEU A 311 -13.23 2.76 -6.38
N LYS A 312 -13.33 1.44 -6.50
CA LYS A 312 -14.56 0.68 -6.23
C LYS A 312 -14.39 -0.14 -4.95
N TYR A 313 -15.35 -0.07 -4.05
CA TYR A 313 -15.29 -0.72 -2.74
C TYR A 313 -16.13 -1.98 -2.71
N TYR A 314 -15.55 -3.06 -2.19
CA TYR A 314 -16.20 -4.35 -2.01
C TYR A 314 -16.05 -4.79 -0.55
N GLY A 315 -17.15 -5.26 0.05
CA GLY A 315 -17.12 -5.87 1.38
C GLY A 315 -16.70 -7.34 1.30
N GLY A 316 -16.00 -7.80 2.33
CA GLY A 316 -15.53 -9.17 2.41
C GLY A 316 -14.07 -9.32 1.95
N ASN A 317 -13.62 -10.58 1.87
CA ASN A 317 -12.29 -10.98 1.47
C ASN A 317 -12.13 -11.02 -0.07
N TYR A 318 -10.99 -11.48 -0.55
CA TYR A 318 -10.69 -11.55 -1.98
C TYR A 318 -11.67 -12.46 -2.74
N ASP A 319 -12.05 -13.62 -2.19
CA ASP A 319 -12.99 -14.54 -2.84
C ASP A 319 -14.40 -13.94 -2.97
N ALA A 320 -14.85 -13.22 -1.93
CA ALA A 320 -16.12 -12.49 -1.98
C ALA A 320 -16.08 -11.39 -3.06
N PHE A 321 -14.96 -10.67 -3.17
CA PHE A 321 -14.73 -9.68 -4.22
C PHE A 321 -14.85 -10.30 -5.62
N VAL A 322 -14.15 -11.43 -5.87
CA VAL A 322 -14.17 -12.10 -7.18
C VAL A 322 -15.58 -12.50 -7.56
N LYS A 323 -16.33 -13.15 -6.65
CA LYS A 323 -17.72 -13.54 -6.87
C LYS A 323 -18.60 -12.34 -7.20
N THR A 324 -18.56 -11.30 -6.36
CA THR A 324 -19.37 -10.09 -6.55
C THR A 324 -19.01 -9.37 -7.86
N ARG A 325 -17.72 -9.31 -8.21
CA ARG A 325 -17.27 -8.72 -9.48
C ARG A 325 -17.85 -9.46 -10.68
N ILE A 326 -17.77 -10.80 -10.68
CA ILE A 326 -18.29 -11.63 -11.76
C ILE A 326 -19.81 -11.39 -11.90
N GLU A 327 -20.57 -11.44 -10.81
CA GLU A 327 -22.01 -11.20 -10.80
C GLU A 327 -22.37 -9.80 -11.34
N LEU A 328 -21.63 -8.76 -10.93
CA LEU A 328 -21.85 -7.40 -11.42
C LEU A 328 -21.58 -7.28 -12.91
N LEU A 329 -20.50 -7.88 -13.41
CA LEU A 329 -20.14 -7.87 -14.84
C LEU A 329 -21.18 -8.64 -15.68
N GLU A 330 -21.65 -9.79 -15.20
CA GLU A 330 -22.73 -10.54 -15.86
C GLU A 330 -24.04 -9.72 -15.90
N ASN A 331 -24.41 -9.10 -14.79
CA ASN A 331 -25.62 -8.27 -14.74
C ASN A 331 -25.50 -7.04 -15.64
N GLN A 332 -24.33 -6.41 -15.70
CA GLN A 332 -24.04 -5.31 -16.62
C GLN A 332 -24.18 -5.78 -18.08
N MET A 333 -23.64 -6.96 -18.43
CA MET A 333 -23.74 -7.50 -19.77
C MET A 333 -25.18 -7.87 -20.15
N LYS A 334 -25.94 -8.48 -19.21
CA LYS A 334 -27.37 -8.76 -19.39
C LYS A 334 -28.15 -7.48 -19.67
N ARG A 335 -27.89 -6.43 -18.88
CA ARG A 335 -28.52 -5.11 -19.04
C ARG A 335 -28.14 -4.45 -20.37
N TYR A 336 -26.87 -4.48 -20.74
CA TYR A 336 -26.38 -4.00 -22.04
C TYR A 336 -27.10 -4.70 -23.21
N ASN A 337 -27.15 -6.03 -23.21
CA ASN A 337 -27.81 -6.81 -24.25
C ASN A 337 -29.28 -6.51 -24.33
N TRP A 338 -29.95 -6.37 -23.19
CA TRP A 338 -31.37 -5.97 -23.15
C TRP A 338 -31.58 -4.57 -23.73
N GLU A 339 -30.79 -3.58 -23.33
CA GLU A 339 -30.84 -2.21 -23.86
C GLU A 339 -30.61 -2.19 -25.38
N GLN A 340 -29.60 -2.91 -25.87
CA GLN A 340 -29.31 -3.01 -27.30
C GLN A 340 -30.48 -3.64 -28.07
N SER A 341 -31.11 -4.69 -27.53
CA SER A 341 -32.29 -5.32 -28.13
C SER A 341 -33.46 -4.36 -28.19
N GLN A 342 -33.71 -3.59 -27.12
CA GLN A 342 -34.76 -2.58 -27.09
C GLN A 342 -34.50 -1.46 -28.12
N ILE A 343 -33.30 -0.97 -28.21
CA ILE A 343 -32.87 0.04 -29.18
C ILE A 343 -33.08 -0.48 -30.62
N ALA A 344 -32.62 -1.69 -30.91
CA ALA A 344 -32.78 -2.33 -32.20
C ALA A 344 -34.26 -2.48 -32.57
N HIS A 345 -35.09 -2.97 -31.63
CA HIS A 345 -36.52 -3.11 -31.82
C HIS A 345 -37.20 -1.75 -32.11
N MET A 346 -36.89 -0.71 -31.31
CA MET A 346 -37.43 0.64 -31.53
C MET A 346 -37.01 1.24 -32.87
N LYS A 347 -35.71 1.12 -33.23
CA LYS A 347 -35.22 1.58 -34.53
C LYS A 347 -35.89 0.87 -35.69
N ASN A 348 -36.04 -0.45 -35.64
CA ASN A 348 -36.77 -1.22 -36.67
C ASN A 348 -38.24 -0.82 -36.77
N TYR A 349 -38.90 -0.54 -35.65
CA TYR A 349 -40.29 -0.07 -35.65
C TYR A 349 -40.43 1.31 -36.30
N ILE A 350 -39.53 2.24 -35.94
CA ILE A 350 -39.51 3.60 -36.51
C ILE A 350 -39.24 3.54 -38.03
N ALA A 351 -38.27 2.72 -38.45
CA ALA A 351 -37.95 2.57 -39.87
C ALA A 351 -39.14 1.99 -40.70
N ARG A 352 -39.88 1.01 -40.15
CA ARG A 352 -41.00 0.38 -40.85
C ARG A 352 -42.26 1.23 -40.89
N PHE A 353 -42.57 1.97 -39.82
CA PHE A 353 -43.84 2.64 -39.64
C PHE A 353 -43.77 4.16 -39.57
N GLY A 354 -42.58 4.76 -39.62
CA GLY A 354 -42.36 6.21 -39.53
C GLY A 354 -43.04 6.99 -40.68
N HIS A 355 -43.17 6.37 -41.85
CA HIS A 355 -43.82 6.93 -43.03
C HIS A 355 -45.18 6.29 -43.35
N GLY A 356 -45.77 5.56 -42.40
CA GLY A 356 -47.04 4.88 -42.54
C GLY A 356 -48.26 5.79 -42.31
N SER A 357 -49.42 5.16 -42.01
CA SER A 357 -50.65 5.90 -41.69
C SER A 357 -50.45 6.84 -40.49
N ALA A 358 -51.27 7.91 -40.41
CA ALA A 358 -51.18 8.93 -39.36
C ALA A 358 -51.13 8.37 -37.92
N LYS A 359 -51.83 7.24 -37.67
CA LYS A 359 -51.82 6.55 -36.37
C LYS A 359 -50.47 5.87 -36.11
N LEU A 360 -49.92 5.17 -37.11
CA LEU A 360 -48.63 4.47 -36.99
C LEU A 360 -47.45 5.46 -36.89
N ALA A 361 -47.50 6.58 -37.64
CA ALA A 361 -46.52 7.66 -37.57
C ALA A 361 -46.49 8.31 -36.17
N ARG A 362 -47.62 8.53 -35.49
CA ARG A 362 -47.68 9.02 -34.11
C ARG A 362 -47.04 8.02 -33.12
N GLN A 363 -47.29 6.73 -33.31
CA GLN A 363 -46.67 5.69 -32.48
C GLN A 363 -45.14 5.63 -32.70
N ALA A 364 -44.68 5.76 -33.95
CA ALA A 364 -43.24 5.83 -34.28
C ALA A 364 -42.59 7.05 -33.61
N GLN A 365 -43.19 8.24 -33.66
CA GLN A 365 -42.70 9.44 -32.97
C GLN A 365 -42.68 9.25 -31.44
N SER A 366 -43.67 8.56 -30.84
CA SER A 366 -43.64 8.25 -29.43
C SER A 366 -42.48 7.34 -29.05
N LYS A 367 -42.19 6.31 -29.85
CA LYS A 367 -41.03 5.42 -29.67
C LYS A 367 -39.70 6.15 -29.90
N GLU A 368 -39.64 7.07 -30.86
CA GLU A 368 -38.48 7.92 -31.09
C GLU A 368 -38.16 8.81 -29.87
N LYS A 369 -39.19 9.44 -29.29
CA LYS A 369 -39.05 10.20 -28.04
C LYS A 369 -38.59 9.33 -26.89
N THR A 370 -39.05 8.08 -26.79
CA THR A 370 -38.61 7.12 -25.77
C THR A 370 -37.16 6.72 -25.99
N LEU A 371 -36.78 6.45 -27.24
CA LEU A 371 -35.37 6.17 -27.60
C LEU A 371 -34.45 7.34 -27.23
N GLY A 372 -34.87 8.58 -27.57
CA GLY A 372 -34.16 9.79 -27.21
C GLY A 372 -33.96 9.94 -25.67
N LYS A 373 -35.01 9.64 -24.90
CA LYS A 373 -34.91 9.63 -23.42
C LYS A 373 -33.94 8.55 -22.89
N MET A 374 -33.97 7.35 -23.47
CA MET A 374 -33.03 6.27 -23.06
C MET A 374 -31.58 6.64 -23.37
N VAL A 375 -31.33 7.23 -24.53
CA VAL A 375 -29.99 7.70 -24.91
C VAL A 375 -29.52 8.85 -24.00
N ALA A 376 -30.41 9.80 -23.70
CA ALA A 376 -30.12 10.95 -22.83
C ALA A 376 -29.91 10.53 -21.35
N ALA A 377 -30.55 9.44 -20.90
CA ALA A 377 -30.36 8.88 -19.55
C ALA A 377 -29.04 8.14 -19.38
N GLY A 378 -28.28 7.92 -20.47
CA GLY A 378 -27.04 7.17 -20.49
C GLY A 378 -27.29 5.67 -20.72
N LEU A 379 -26.60 5.11 -21.69
CA LEU A 379 -26.64 3.67 -21.99
C LEU A 379 -25.59 2.93 -21.17
N THR A 380 -25.91 1.69 -20.81
CA THR A 380 -24.95 0.83 -20.12
C THR A 380 -23.74 0.57 -21.04
N GLU A 381 -22.53 0.78 -20.53
CA GLU A 381 -21.31 0.49 -21.26
C GLU A 381 -21.12 -1.01 -21.46
N LYS A 382 -20.61 -1.39 -22.63
CA LYS A 382 -20.25 -2.79 -22.90
C LYS A 382 -19.12 -3.22 -21.98
N VAL A 383 -19.28 -4.36 -21.32
CA VAL A 383 -18.19 -4.98 -20.56
C VAL A 383 -17.05 -5.31 -21.50
N VAL A 384 -15.88 -4.69 -21.29
CA VAL A 384 -14.65 -5.06 -21.96
C VAL A 384 -13.98 -6.10 -21.08
N GLY A 385 -13.90 -7.34 -21.56
CA GLY A 385 -13.20 -8.40 -20.85
C GLY A 385 -11.71 -8.06 -20.71
N ASP A 386 -11.11 -8.49 -19.60
CA ASP A 386 -9.68 -8.35 -19.39
C ASP A 386 -8.94 -9.05 -20.54
N LYS A 387 -8.01 -8.34 -21.18
CA LYS A 387 -7.20 -8.93 -22.26
C LYS A 387 -6.25 -9.93 -21.62
N THR A 388 -6.50 -11.22 -21.84
CA THR A 388 -5.56 -12.28 -21.46
C THR A 388 -4.37 -12.25 -22.41
N VAL A 389 -3.17 -12.10 -21.85
CA VAL A 389 -1.93 -12.24 -22.60
C VAL A 389 -1.69 -13.74 -22.80
N GLN A 390 -1.63 -14.18 -24.06
CA GLN A 390 -1.29 -15.56 -24.40
C GLN A 390 0.18 -15.61 -24.80
N PHE A 391 0.95 -16.42 -24.07
CA PHE A 391 2.33 -16.72 -24.43
C PHE A 391 2.35 -18.02 -25.23
N TYR A 392 3.05 -18.03 -26.33
CA TYR A 392 3.33 -19.22 -27.11
C TYR A 392 4.82 -19.53 -27.01
N PHE A 393 5.14 -20.71 -26.49
CA PHE A 393 6.49 -21.24 -26.45
C PHE A 393 6.62 -22.28 -27.57
N PRO A 394 7.51 -22.08 -28.57
CA PRO A 394 7.72 -23.05 -29.57
C PRO A 394 8.28 -24.37 -28.98
N SER A 395 7.86 -25.47 -29.51
CA SER A 395 8.39 -26.78 -29.09
C SER A 395 9.88 -26.87 -29.38
N CYS A 396 10.67 -27.32 -28.40
CA CYS A 396 12.12 -27.52 -28.54
C CYS A 396 12.49 -28.86 -29.22
N GLY A 397 11.51 -29.65 -29.64
CA GLY A 397 11.73 -31.00 -30.20
C GLY A 397 11.93 -32.06 -29.12
N PRO A 398 12.03 -33.34 -29.52
CA PRO A 398 12.25 -34.43 -28.58
C PRO A 398 13.70 -34.41 -28.06
N ILE A 399 13.85 -34.39 -26.74
CA ILE A 399 15.13 -34.53 -26.05
C ILE A 399 15.09 -35.88 -25.31
N PRO A 400 16.10 -36.73 -25.45
CA PRO A 400 16.09 -38.03 -24.76
C PRO A 400 16.21 -37.86 -23.24
N PRO A 401 15.43 -38.58 -22.45
CA PRO A 401 15.58 -38.57 -20.97
C PRO A 401 16.85 -39.36 -20.55
N PRO A 402 17.46 -38.97 -19.37
CA PRO A 402 17.15 -37.86 -18.51
C PRO A 402 17.70 -36.53 -19.06
N VAL A 403 16.89 -35.44 -18.97
CA VAL A 403 17.26 -34.12 -19.53
C VAL A 403 18.33 -33.45 -18.68
N ILE A 404 18.12 -33.42 -17.37
CA ILE A 404 19.08 -32.90 -16.41
C ILE A 404 19.26 -33.94 -15.30
N MET A 405 20.49 -34.40 -15.10
CA MET A 405 20.83 -35.27 -13.99
C MET A 405 21.97 -34.67 -13.19
N VAL A 406 21.69 -34.45 -11.92
CA VAL A 406 22.64 -33.94 -10.94
C VAL A 406 22.99 -35.08 -10.02
N GLN A 407 24.28 -35.38 -9.89
CA GLN A 407 24.77 -36.51 -9.07
C GLN A 407 25.97 -36.03 -8.22
N ASN A 408 25.95 -36.38 -6.94
CA ASN A 408 27.03 -36.13 -5.98
C ASN A 408 27.57 -34.70 -6.01
N VAL A 409 26.67 -33.69 -6.11
CA VAL A 409 27.08 -32.28 -6.15
C VAL A 409 27.14 -31.73 -4.74
N SER A 410 28.34 -31.30 -4.34
CA SER A 410 28.57 -30.57 -3.10
C SER A 410 29.07 -29.17 -3.44
N PHE A 411 28.51 -28.14 -2.80
CA PHE A 411 28.85 -26.76 -3.09
C PHE A 411 28.96 -25.87 -1.84
N ARG A 412 29.97 -24.99 -1.85
CA ARG A 412 30.19 -23.87 -0.91
C ARG A 412 30.80 -22.70 -1.66
N TYR A 413 30.56 -21.47 -1.20
CA TYR A 413 31.09 -20.26 -1.84
C TYR A 413 32.57 -19.99 -1.54
N SER A 414 33.06 -20.41 -0.39
CA SER A 414 34.46 -20.27 0.04
C SER A 414 34.97 -21.56 0.67
N ASP A 415 36.28 -21.80 0.60
CA ASP A 415 36.87 -23.04 1.11
C ASP A 415 36.72 -23.24 2.61
N ASP A 416 36.62 -22.16 3.38
CA ASP A 416 36.37 -22.17 4.83
C ASP A 416 34.87 -22.02 5.18
N GLY A 417 34.02 -21.83 4.19
CA GLY A 417 32.59 -21.56 4.37
C GLY A 417 31.77 -22.84 4.67
N ALA A 418 30.60 -22.63 5.29
CA ALA A 418 29.64 -23.71 5.48
C ALA A 418 29.15 -24.29 4.15
N TRP A 419 29.00 -25.61 4.10
CA TRP A 419 28.42 -26.29 2.96
C TRP A 419 26.97 -25.88 2.75
N ILE A 420 26.62 -25.45 1.54
CA ILE A 420 25.25 -25.17 1.15
C ILE A 420 24.57 -26.45 0.70
N TYR A 421 25.27 -27.26 -0.10
CA TYR A 421 24.83 -28.58 -0.51
C TYR A 421 25.90 -29.61 -0.24
N LYS A 422 25.49 -30.78 0.16
CA LYS A 422 26.34 -31.98 0.27
C LYS A 422 25.65 -33.13 -0.45
N ASP A 423 26.36 -33.79 -1.34
CA ASP A 423 25.94 -35.00 -2.05
C ASP A 423 24.52 -34.90 -2.65
N LEU A 424 24.25 -33.75 -3.30
CA LEU A 424 22.95 -33.48 -3.91
C LEU A 424 22.75 -34.33 -5.14
N GLU A 425 21.64 -35.08 -5.16
CA GLU A 425 21.22 -35.92 -6.28
C GLU A 425 19.78 -35.69 -6.66
N PHE A 426 19.50 -35.40 -7.93
CA PHE A 426 18.15 -35.34 -8.48
C PHE A 426 18.19 -35.40 -10.01
N GLY A 427 17.06 -35.82 -10.61
CA GLY A 427 16.84 -35.82 -12.05
C GLY A 427 15.61 -34.98 -12.41
N ILE A 428 15.68 -34.31 -13.56
CA ILE A 428 14.57 -33.57 -14.13
C ILE A 428 14.39 -33.99 -15.58
N ASP A 429 13.17 -34.40 -15.92
CA ASP A 429 12.76 -34.77 -17.29
C ASP A 429 11.88 -33.64 -17.89
N LEU A 430 11.59 -33.77 -19.20
CA LEU A 430 10.82 -32.75 -19.96
C LEU A 430 9.44 -32.41 -19.36
N ASP A 431 8.77 -33.43 -18.83
CA ASP A 431 7.40 -33.28 -18.28
C ASP A 431 7.40 -32.95 -16.79
N THR A 432 8.59 -32.89 -16.17
CA THR A 432 8.71 -32.65 -14.73
C THR A 432 8.60 -31.16 -14.40
N ARG A 433 7.72 -30.85 -13.46
CA ARG A 433 7.59 -29.49 -12.88
C ARG A 433 8.02 -29.54 -11.42
N VAL A 434 9.14 -28.87 -11.10
CA VAL A 434 9.74 -28.89 -9.77
C VAL A 434 9.56 -27.54 -9.10
N ALA A 435 9.02 -27.53 -7.88
CA ALA A 435 8.97 -26.37 -7.02
C ALA A 435 10.07 -26.46 -5.95
N LEU A 436 10.94 -25.43 -5.87
CA LEU A 436 11.95 -25.32 -4.82
C LEU A 436 11.39 -24.54 -3.63
N VAL A 437 11.16 -25.23 -2.54
CA VAL A 437 10.62 -24.65 -1.30
C VAL A 437 11.66 -24.73 -0.18
N GLY A 438 11.70 -23.73 0.69
CA GLY A 438 12.58 -23.70 1.84
C GLY A 438 12.79 -22.28 2.37
N PRO A 439 13.41 -22.11 3.56
CA PRO A 439 13.64 -20.83 4.17
C PRO A 439 14.57 -19.93 3.35
N ASN A 440 14.57 -18.63 3.63
CA ASN A 440 15.48 -17.70 2.98
C ASN A 440 16.92 -17.99 3.44
N GLY A 441 17.85 -17.97 2.47
CA GLY A 441 19.26 -18.33 2.72
C GLY A 441 19.57 -19.83 2.55
N ALA A 442 18.57 -20.71 2.37
CA ALA A 442 18.80 -22.15 2.17
C ALA A 442 19.49 -22.52 0.84
N GLY A 443 19.79 -21.53 -0.02
CA GLY A 443 20.51 -21.77 -1.27
C GLY A 443 19.65 -21.92 -2.52
N LYS A 444 18.33 -21.78 -2.49
CA LYS A 444 17.42 -21.97 -3.65
C LYS A 444 17.90 -21.30 -4.94
N SER A 445 18.25 -20.02 -4.85
CA SER A 445 18.79 -19.26 -6.00
C SER A 445 20.19 -19.72 -6.40
N THR A 446 20.99 -20.22 -5.46
CA THR A 446 22.31 -20.79 -5.71
C THR A 446 22.18 -22.05 -6.55
N LEU A 447 21.19 -22.91 -6.27
CA LEU A 447 20.94 -24.11 -7.07
C LEU A 447 20.61 -23.75 -8.51
N LEU A 448 19.72 -22.77 -8.73
CA LEU A 448 19.39 -22.34 -10.10
C LEU A 448 20.61 -21.78 -10.82
N LYS A 449 21.44 -20.97 -10.15
CA LYS A 449 22.68 -20.43 -10.71
C LYS A 449 23.70 -21.53 -11.04
N LEU A 450 23.78 -22.58 -10.21
CA LEU A 450 24.62 -23.76 -10.48
C LEU A 450 24.11 -24.51 -11.74
N LEU A 451 22.80 -24.72 -11.87
CA LEU A 451 22.19 -25.36 -13.04
C LEU A 451 22.41 -24.54 -14.33
N CYS A 452 22.35 -23.20 -14.23
CA CYS A 452 22.62 -22.30 -15.36
C CYS A 452 24.13 -22.16 -15.67
N GLY A 453 25.03 -22.60 -14.77
CA GLY A 453 26.48 -22.43 -14.92
C GLY A 453 26.98 -21.02 -14.66
N GLU A 454 26.22 -20.20 -13.93
CA GLU A 454 26.58 -18.81 -13.60
C GLU A 454 27.55 -18.68 -12.43
N VAL A 455 27.78 -19.76 -11.67
CA VAL A 455 28.67 -19.73 -10.50
C VAL A 455 30.05 -20.22 -10.89
N SER A 456 31.07 -19.37 -10.77
CA SER A 456 32.47 -19.69 -11.02
C SER A 456 32.98 -20.69 -9.97
N GLY A 457 33.62 -21.79 -10.38
CA GLY A 457 34.20 -22.79 -9.48
C GLY A 457 33.31 -24.01 -9.21
N ALA A 458 32.08 -24.06 -9.76
CA ALA A 458 31.29 -25.29 -9.73
C ALA A 458 31.93 -26.37 -10.65
N PRO A 459 31.98 -27.64 -10.22
CA PRO A 459 32.35 -28.71 -11.13
C PRO A 459 31.36 -28.70 -12.31
N PRO A 460 31.82 -28.87 -13.55
CA PRO A 460 30.94 -28.84 -14.70
C PRO A 460 29.86 -29.91 -14.52
N LEU A 461 28.61 -29.43 -14.40
CA LEU A 461 27.44 -30.32 -14.51
C LEU A 461 27.65 -31.10 -15.83
N ARG A 462 27.78 -32.42 -15.79
CA ARG A 462 27.87 -33.23 -17.01
C ARG A 462 26.58 -32.97 -17.80
N ARG A 463 26.65 -32.04 -18.75
CA ARG A 463 25.73 -32.07 -19.89
C ARG A 463 26.05 -33.34 -20.64
N LEU A 464 25.13 -34.25 -20.68
CA LEU A 464 25.26 -35.40 -21.58
C LEU A 464 25.48 -34.82 -22.98
N PRO A 465 26.50 -35.27 -23.75
CA PRO A 465 26.72 -34.79 -25.09
C PRO A 465 25.44 -35.03 -25.88
N SER A 466 24.96 -33.99 -26.54
CA SER A 466 23.92 -34.10 -27.58
C SER A 466 24.44 -35.11 -28.61
N ALA A 467 23.78 -36.27 -28.70
CA ALA A 467 24.03 -37.23 -29.74
C ALA A 467 23.60 -36.67 -31.09
#